data_8bc079b8246cb92a9a38e0406d506cb8
#
_entry.id   8bc079b8246cb92a9a38e0406d506cb8
#
_cell.length_a   1.000
_cell.length_b   1.000
_cell.length_c   1.000
_cell.angle_alpha   90.00
_cell.angle_beta   90.00
_cell.angle_gamma   90.00
#
_symmetry.space_group_name_H-M   'P 1'
#
loop_
_entity.id
_entity.type
_entity.pdbx_description
1 polymer ?
#
loop_
_entity_poly.entity_id
_entity_poly.type
_entity_poly.pdbx_seq_one_letter_code
_entity_poly.pdbx_strand_id
1 'polypeptide(L)'
;MEQYXVFNGLEFDDIINKCNEKITEKNEAIKQLELETKQINEFINLLKEYKQEDKQWVIKPAGTYYFLKHVHLNDGALCVNPLLKEWLNFLPTVSTALCIPLEEYKVKNIDNSYWVMAISELKMKECKLPIDDSVFQIEMGECLHYLYEKDVNEPLSSLILDEAFHIMESHGYVLNGDILCRYVCETKSEEKTIDHYVIMIPIIKSKSEVIHTEG
;
A
#
# COMPACT_ATOMS: atom_id res chain seq x y z
N MET A 1 22.31 36.34 3.29
CA MET A 1 23.59 36.86 3.83
C MET A 1 23.78 36.63 5.34
N GLU A 2 23.00 35.77 5.98
CA GLU A 2 23.11 35.52 7.45
C GLU A 2 24.02 34.36 7.85
N GLN A 3 24.62 33.64 6.91
CA GLN A 3 25.35 32.40 7.24
C GLN A 3 26.86 32.57 7.49
N TYR A 4 27.43 33.74 7.25
CA TYR A 4 28.86 33.97 7.41
C TYR A 4 29.31 34.47 8.80
N UNK A 5 28.56 34.72 9.50
CA UNK A 5 28.79 35.21 10.70
C UNK A 5 29.09 34.30 11.78
N VAL A 6 28.87 33.27 11.59
CA VAL A 6 28.96 32.26 12.66
C VAL A 6 30.39 31.81 12.94
N PHE A 7 31.33 32.25 12.16
CA PHE A 7 32.73 31.76 12.23
C PHE A 7 33.71 32.68 12.97
N ASN A 8 33.22 33.77 13.58
CA ASN A 8 34.09 34.68 14.32
C ASN A 8 34.70 33.98 15.56
N GLY A 9 36.04 34.00 15.65
CA GLY A 9 36.77 33.43 16.78
C GLY A 9 37.12 31.95 16.66
N LEU A 10 36.88 31.32 15.47
CA LEU A 10 37.27 29.94 15.22
C LEU A 10 38.61 29.86 14.48
N GLU A 11 39.36 28.80 14.72
CA GLU A 11 40.53 28.44 13.93
C GLU A 11 40.12 27.96 12.52
N PHE A 12 40.99 28.08 11.54
CA PHE A 12 40.69 27.69 10.15
C PHE A 12 40.22 26.25 10.03
N ASP A 13 40.83 25.32 10.77
CA ASP A 13 40.46 23.91 10.72
C ASP A 13 39.04 23.68 11.26
N ASP A 14 38.64 24.42 12.30
CA ASP A 14 37.26 24.36 12.83
C ASP A 14 36.24 24.87 11.81
N ILE A 15 36.60 25.92 11.06
CA ILE A 15 35.74 26.46 10.00
C ILE A 15 35.56 25.41 8.89
N ILE A 16 36.67 24.78 8.46
CA ILE A 16 36.64 23.72 7.44
C ILE A 16 35.77 22.55 7.92
N ASN A 17 35.92 22.11 9.16
CA ASN A 17 35.14 21.02 9.73
C ASN A 17 33.64 21.36 9.73
N LYS A 18 33.26 22.55 10.19
CA LYS A 18 31.84 22.99 10.20
C LYS A 18 31.29 23.09 8.78
N CYS A 19 32.07 23.54 7.81
CA CYS A 19 31.64 23.57 6.41
C CYS A 19 31.42 22.15 5.88
N ASN A 20 32.29 21.20 6.19
CA ASN A 20 32.13 19.81 5.80
C ASN A 20 30.88 19.16 6.45
N GLU A 21 30.63 19.43 7.73
CA GLU A 21 29.40 19.00 8.41
C GLU A 21 28.17 19.53 7.69
N LYS A 22 28.19 20.84 7.36
CA LYS A 22 27.06 21.46 6.62
C LYS A 22 26.86 20.86 5.24
N ILE A 23 27.95 20.54 4.53
CA ILE A 23 27.88 19.86 3.23
C ILE A 23 27.23 18.47 3.41
N THR A 24 27.61 17.73 4.45
CA THR A 24 27.05 16.42 4.75
C THR A 24 25.53 16.54 5.02
N GLU A 25 25.12 17.46 5.90
CA GLU A 25 23.70 17.73 6.20
C GLU A 25 22.91 18.06 4.92
N LYS A 26 23.46 18.93 4.06
CA LYS A 26 22.81 19.32 2.82
C LYS A 26 22.68 18.14 1.83
N ASN A 27 23.71 17.31 1.74
CA ASN A 27 23.69 16.13 0.88
C ASN A 27 22.63 15.11 1.35
N GLU A 28 22.46 14.94 2.66
CA GLU A 28 21.41 14.10 3.24
C GLU A 28 20.01 14.67 2.91
N ALA A 29 19.83 15.98 3.06
CA ALA A 29 18.57 16.64 2.72
C ALA A 29 18.26 16.51 1.22
N ILE A 30 19.26 16.64 0.34
CA ILE A 30 19.08 16.43 -1.12
C ILE A 30 18.61 15.00 -1.39
N LYS A 31 19.27 13.99 -0.80
CA LYS A 31 18.85 12.58 -0.98
C LYS A 31 17.40 12.35 -0.53
N GLN A 32 17.02 12.96 0.59
CA GLN A 32 15.65 12.85 1.09
C GLN A 32 14.63 13.46 0.10
N LEU A 33 14.92 14.66 -0.42
CA LEU A 33 14.07 15.34 -1.40
C LEU A 33 13.98 14.55 -2.72
N GLU A 34 15.08 13.93 -3.15
CA GLU A 34 15.09 13.07 -4.34
C GLU A 34 14.18 11.86 -4.14
N LEU A 35 14.22 11.23 -2.96
CA LEU A 35 13.35 10.10 -2.62
C LEU A 35 11.88 10.53 -2.62
N GLU A 36 11.55 11.66 -1.97
CA GLU A 36 10.18 12.20 -1.93
C GLU A 36 9.67 12.51 -3.34
N THR A 37 10.51 13.13 -4.18
CA THR A 37 10.17 13.42 -5.57
C THR A 37 9.87 12.14 -6.35
N LYS A 38 10.69 11.10 -6.16
CA LYS A 38 10.47 9.78 -6.78
C LYS A 38 9.12 9.20 -6.35
N GLN A 39 8.82 9.23 -5.05
CA GLN A 39 7.55 8.73 -4.49
C GLN A 39 6.34 9.45 -5.10
N ILE A 40 6.40 10.78 -5.19
CA ILE A 40 5.34 11.58 -5.81
C ILE A 40 5.15 11.20 -7.27
N ASN A 41 6.22 11.05 -8.03
CA ASN A 41 6.15 10.64 -9.44
C ASN A 41 5.55 9.23 -9.60
N GLU A 42 5.90 8.30 -8.74
CA GLU A 42 5.31 6.94 -8.73
C GLU A 42 3.81 7.00 -8.45
N PHE A 43 3.40 7.84 -7.51
CA PHE A 43 1.98 8.06 -7.19
C PHE A 43 1.23 8.69 -8.38
N ILE A 44 1.82 9.70 -9.04
CA ILE A 44 1.25 10.29 -10.27
C ILE A 44 1.05 9.21 -11.35
N ASN A 45 2.02 8.33 -11.51
CA ASN A 45 1.92 7.24 -12.50
C ASN A 45 0.79 6.26 -12.13
N LEU A 46 0.67 5.90 -10.86
CA LEU A 46 -0.44 5.06 -10.37
C LEU A 46 -1.80 5.71 -10.69
N LEU A 47 -1.95 7.01 -10.43
CA LEU A 47 -3.20 7.73 -10.72
C LEU A 47 -3.49 7.79 -12.23
N LYS A 48 -2.46 7.95 -13.06
CA LYS A 48 -2.61 7.93 -14.53
C LYS A 48 -3.05 6.55 -15.02
N GLU A 49 -2.44 5.49 -14.51
CA GLU A 49 -2.84 4.11 -14.83
C GLU A 49 -4.32 3.90 -14.44
N TYR A 50 -4.67 4.26 -13.22
CA TYR A 50 -6.03 4.18 -12.71
C TYR A 50 -7.03 4.90 -13.63
N LYS A 51 -6.69 6.11 -14.10
CA LYS A 51 -7.56 6.92 -14.96
C LYS A 51 -7.66 6.38 -16.38
N GLN A 52 -6.62 5.70 -16.89
CA GLN A 52 -6.55 5.23 -18.28
C GLN A 52 -7.11 3.83 -18.48
N GLU A 53 -7.33 3.07 -17.41
CA GLU A 53 -7.86 1.72 -17.53
C GLU A 53 -9.33 1.75 -17.97
N ASP A 54 -9.58 1.39 -19.25
CA ASP A 54 -10.94 1.19 -19.79
C ASP A 54 -11.63 0.01 -19.10
N LYS A 55 -10.83 -0.87 -18.48
CA LYS A 55 -11.35 -2.01 -17.72
C LYS A 55 -11.15 -1.75 -16.23
N GLN A 56 -12.18 -1.98 -15.48
CA GLN A 56 -12.19 -1.86 -14.03
C GLN A 56 -11.34 -2.91 -13.34
N TRP A 57 -10.76 -3.85 -14.09
CA TRP A 57 -9.97 -4.96 -13.53
C TRP A 57 -8.89 -5.46 -14.48
N VAL A 58 -7.86 -6.06 -13.90
CA VAL A 58 -6.76 -6.72 -14.62
C VAL A 58 -6.16 -7.84 -13.76
N ILE A 59 -5.71 -8.92 -14.41
CA ILE A 59 -4.98 -9.99 -13.72
C ILE A 59 -3.48 -9.77 -13.95
N LYS A 60 -2.73 -9.65 -12.87
CA LYS A 60 -1.27 -9.48 -12.91
C LYS A 60 -0.62 -9.97 -11.60
N PRO A 61 0.67 -10.36 -11.62
CA PRO A 61 1.35 -10.74 -10.39
C PRO A 61 1.50 -9.55 -9.44
N ALA A 62 1.27 -9.78 -8.16
CA ALA A 62 1.43 -8.78 -7.10
C ALA A 62 2.72 -8.97 -6.31
N GLY A 63 3.30 -10.18 -6.30
CA GLY A 63 4.53 -10.46 -5.56
C GLY A 63 4.31 -10.53 -4.06
N THR A 64 5.35 -10.23 -3.31
CA THR A 64 5.34 -10.26 -1.85
C THR A 64 5.09 -8.86 -1.29
N TYR A 65 4.23 -8.79 -0.27
CA TYR A 65 3.96 -7.57 0.48
C TYR A 65 4.35 -7.76 1.94
N TYR A 66 4.85 -6.70 2.55
CA TYR A 66 5.08 -6.57 3.99
C TYR A 66 3.98 -5.72 4.59
N PHE A 67 3.50 -6.14 5.75
CA PHE A 67 2.38 -5.53 6.44
C PHE A 67 2.73 -5.20 7.88
N LEU A 68 2.39 -3.99 8.28
CA LEU A 68 2.41 -3.56 9.68
C LEU A 68 0.96 -3.35 10.12
N LYS A 69 0.46 -4.23 10.99
CA LYS A 69 -0.91 -4.18 11.49
C LYS A 69 -1.08 -3.03 12.50
N HIS A 70 -2.13 -2.24 12.36
CA HIS A 70 -2.35 -1.12 13.27
C HIS A 70 -3.75 -0.97 13.85
N VAL A 71 -4.81 -1.48 13.21
CA VAL A 71 -6.19 -1.37 13.74
C VAL A 71 -7.03 -2.58 13.30
N HIS A 72 -7.82 -3.13 14.22
CA HIS A 72 -8.92 -4.03 13.86
C HIS A 72 -10.16 -3.24 13.46
N LEU A 73 -10.91 -3.72 12.49
CA LEU A 73 -12.10 -3.03 12.00
C LEU A 73 -13.15 -2.82 13.13
N ASN A 74 -13.32 -3.79 13.98
CA ASN A 74 -14.33 -3.76 15.06
C ASN A 74 -13.87 -3.13 16.37
N ASP A 75 -12.58 -3.16 16.66
CA ASP A 75 -12.09 -2.75 17.97
C ASP A 75 -11.90 -1.24 18.10
N GLY A 76 -11.68 -0.53 16.98
CA GLY A 76 -11.35 0.88 16.99
C GLY A 76 -10.08 1.20 17.80
N ALA A 77 -9.52 0.18 18.45
CA ALA A 77 -8.34 0.33 19.27
C ALA A 77 -7.12 0.47 18.38
N LEU A 78 -6.56 1.66 18.39
CA LEU A 78 -5.26 1.91 17.77
C LEU A 78 -4.22 1.03 18.48
N CYS A 79 -3.78 0.00 17.80
CA CYS A 79 -2.56 -0.69 18.21
C CYS A 79 -1.41 0.29 17.95
N VAL A 80 -0.92 0.92 19.00
CA VAL A 80 0.18 1.89 18.87
C VAL A 80 1.48 1.12 18.66
N ASN A 81 1.71 0.69 17.44
CA ASN A 81 2.94 0.04 17.06
C ASN A 81 4.05 1.12 16.97
N PRO A 82 5.18 0.94 17.65
CA PRO A 82 6.28 1.91 17.57
C PRO A 82 6.77 2.20 16.15
N LEU A 83 6.73 1.21 15.26
CA LEU A 83 7.15 1.36 13.87
C LEU A 83 6.18 2.20 13.03
N LEU A 84 4.94 2.38 13.46
CA LEU A 84 3.91 3.05 12.67
C LEU A 84 4.35 4.46 12.24
N LYS A 85 4.94 5.22 13.18
CA LYS A 85 5.42 6.57 12.89
C LYS A 85 6.50 6.59 11.80
N GLU A 86 7.41 5.63 11.85
CA GLU A 86 8.48 5.53 10.84
C GLU A 86 7.91 5.16 9.47
N TRP A 87 6.99 4.19 9.43
CA TRP A 87 6.34 3.76 8.19
C TRP A 87 5.51 4.89 7.56
N LEU A 88 4.80 5.68 8.37
CA LEU A 88 3.98 6.81 7.89
C LEU A 88 4.81 7.87 7.15
N ASN A 89 6.09 8.02 7.47
CA ASN A 89 6.98 8.95 6.77
C ASN A 89 7.23 8.56 5.31
N PHE A 90 6.86 7.35 4.91
CA PHE A 90 7.06 6.85 3.54
C PHE A 90 5.77 6.80 2.72
N LEU A 91 4.70 7.48 3.16
CA LEU A 91 3.53 7.66 2.32
C LEU A 91 3.90 8.52 1.09
N PRO A 92 3.39 8.24 -0.11
CA PRO A 92 2.43 7.18 -0.45
C PRO A 92 3.07 5.85 -0.89
N THR A 93 4.39 5.69 -0.79
CA THR A 93 5.08 4.42 -1.14
C THR A 93 4.62 3.28 -0.22
N VAL A 94 4.56 3.54 1.08
CA VAL A 94 3.76 2.74 2.02
C VAL A 94 2.31 3.17 1.81
N SER A 95 1.39 2.25 1.78
CA SER A 95 -0.04 2.55 1.60
C SER A 95 -0.86 2.01 2.76
N THR A 96 -1.93 2.71 3.10
CA THR A 96 -2.95 2.19 4.00
C THR A 96 -3.81 1.18 3.25
N ALA A 97 -4.08 0.03 3.86
CA ALA A 97 -4.89 -1.01 3.24
C ALA A 97 -5.72 -1.74 4.30
N LEU A 98 -6.88 -2.24 3.88
CA LEU A 98 -7.67 -3.18 4.67
C LEU A 98 -7.31 -4.59 4.22
N CYS A 99 -6.89 -5.43 5.16
CA CYS A 99 -6.64 -6.85 4.91
C CYS A 99 -7.88 -7.65 5.34
N ILE A 100 -8.45 -8.42 4.41
CA ILE A 100 -9.61 -9.28 4.66
C ILE A 100 -9.10 -10.72 4.63
N PRO A 101 -9.06 -11.41 5.77
CA PRO A 101 -8.62 -12.81 5.79
C PRO A 101 -9.50 -13.70 4.94
N LEU A 102 -8.89 -14.66 4.24
CA LEU A 102 -9.58 -15.63 3.39
C LEU A 102 -10.74 -16.31 4.10
N GLU A 103 -10.54 -16.72 5.35
CA GLU A 103 -11.55 -17.45 6.12
C GLU A 103 -12.76 -16.55 6.47
N GLU A 104 -12.53 -15.27 6.70
CA GLU A 104 -13.62 -14.30 6.95
C GLU A 104 -14.46 -14.11 5.68
N TYR A 105 -13.78 -13.96 4.54
CA TYR A 105 -14.51 -13.79 3.27
C TYR A 105 -15.36 -15.03 2.93
N LYS A 106 -14.87 -16.25 3.17
CA LYS A 106 -15.61 -17.49 2.89
C LYS A 106 -16.98 -17.53 3.56
N VAL A 107 -17.15 -16.86 4.69
CA VAL A 107 -18.43 -16.75 5.41
C VAL A 107 -19.14 -15.42 5.15
N LYS A 108 -18.67 -14.67 4.18
CA LYS A 108 -19.17 -13.33 3.79
C LYS A 108 -19.20 -12.34 4.96
N ASN A 109 -18.21 -12.44 5.84
CA ASN A 109 -18.01 -11.56 6.97
C ASN A 109 -16.69 -10.79 6.78
N ILE A 110 -16.67 -9.52 7.13
CA ILE A 110 -15.44 -8.71 7.12
C ILE A 110 -15.14 -8.14 8.52
N ASP A 111 -15.85 -8.57 9.54
CA ASP A 111 -15.75 -8.00 10.89
C ASP A 111 -14.36 -8.19 11.51
N ASN A 112 -13.67 -9.28 11.17
CA ASN A 112 -12.31 -9.54 11.66
C ASN A 112 -11.22 -9.01 10.70
N SER A 113 -11.60 -8.19 9.72
CA SER A 113 -10.63 -7.50 8.88
C SER A 113 -9.87 -6.46 9.70
N TYR A 114 -8.69 -6.12 9.25
CA TYR A 114 -7.83 -5.21 9.99
C TYR A 114 -7.05 -4.28 9.05
N TRP A 115 -6.85 -3.06 9.52
CA TRP A 115 -6.07 -2.08 8.78
C TRP A 115 -4.58 -2.36 8.94
N VAL A 116 -3.86 -2.23 7.85
CA VAL A 116 -2.41 -2.40 7.78
C VAL A 116 -1.77 -1.22 7.05
N MET A 117 -0.53 -0.96 7.37
CA MET A 117 0.36 -0.27 6.44
C MET A 117 1.00 -1.35 5.58
N ALA A 118 0.92 -1.19 4.26
CA ALA A 118 1.35 -2.21 3.30
C ALA A 118 2.41 -1.65 2.35
N ILE A 119 3.42 -2.46 2.04
CA ILE A 119 4.47 -2.09 1.09
C ILE A 119 4.95 -3.35 0.36
N SER A 120 5.22 -3.23 -0.95
CA SER A 120 5.80 -4.35 -1.71
C SER A 120 7.24 -4.61 -1.29
N GLU A 121 7.69 -5.85 -1.44
CA GLU A 121 9.06 -6.27 -1.08
C GLU A 121 10.12 -5.40 -1.76
N LEU A 122 9.93 -5.08 -3.04
CA LEU A 122 10.87 -4.22 -3.77
C LEU A 122 11.02 -2.85 -3.09
N LYS A 123 9.90 -2.23 -2.75
CA LYS A 123 9.89 -0.91 -2.10
C LYS A 123 10.40 -0.98 -0.65
N MET A 124 10.09 -2.05 0.05
CA MET A 124 10.62 -2.29 1.40
C MET A 124 12.17 -2.24 1.40
N LYS A 125 12.79 -2.92 0.43
CA LYS A 125 14.25 -2.93 0.26
C LYS A 125 14.81 -1.55 -0.12
N GLU A 126 14.13 -0.83 -1.00
CA GLU A 126 14.54 0.54 -1.41
C GLU A 126 14.48 1.53 -0.25
N CYS A 127 13.40 1.50 0.53
CA CYS A 127 13.17 2.43 1.64
C CYS A 127 13.94 2.06 2.90
N LYS A 128 14.42 0.82 3.01
CA LYS A 128 15.11 0.29 4.20
C LYS A 128 14.28 0.48 5.47
N LEU A 129 12.98 0.24 5.38
CA LEU A 129 12.08 0.37 6.52
C LEU A 129 12.46 -0.59 7.64
N PRO A 130 12.32 -0.17 8.90
CA PRO A 130 12.60 -1.08 10.01
C PRO A 130 11.56 -2.20 10.07
N ILE A 131 12.04 -3.38 10.44
CA ILE A 131 11.25 -4.62 10.56
C ILE A 131 11.49 -5.19 11.96
N ASP A 132 10.42 -5.61 12.62
CA ASP A 132 10.44 -6.39 13.85
C ASP A 132 9.38 -7.49 13.79
N ASP A 133 9.14 -8.16 14.89
CA ASP A 133 8.18 -9.27 14.97
C ASP A 133 6.72 -8.85 14.70
N SER A 134 6.41 -7.56 14.66
CA SER A 134 5.08 -7.04 14.33
C SER A 134 4.86 -6.87 12.82
N VAL A 135 5.93 -7.02 12.04
CA VAL A 135 5.85 -6.93 10.57
C VAL A 135 5.75 -8.36 10.02
N PHE A 136 4.71 -8.63 9.27
CA PHE A 136 4.53 -9.93 8.62
C PHE A 136 4.50 -9.77 7.11
N GLN A 137 4.73 -10.87 6.40
CA GLN A 137 4.75 -10.84 4.93
C GLN A 137 3.76 -11.86 4.37
N ILE A 138 3.18 -11.50 3.24
CA ILE A 138 2.29 -12.38 2.47
C ILE A 138 2.78 -12.41 1.03
N GLU A 139 2.92 -13.60 0.49
CA GLU A 139 3.14 -13.80 -0.94
C GLU A 139 1.77 -13.81 -1.62
N MET A 140 1.47 -12.74 -2.35
CA MET A 140 0.17 -12.56 -3.01
C MET A 140 0.03 -13.39 -4.28
N GLY A 141 1.14 -13.69 -4.96
CA GLY A 141 1.11 -14.44 -6.21
C GLY A 141 0.41 -13.70 -7.35
N GLU A 142 -0.36 -14.44 -8.15
CA GLU A 142 -1.20 -13.85 -9.21
C GLU A 142 -2.46 -13.28 -8.57
N CYS A 143 -2.79 -12.05 -8.91
CA CYS A 143 -3.94 -11.35 -8.34
C CYS A 143 -4.86 -10.78 -9.42
N LEU A 144 -6.15 -10.84 -9.16
CA LEU A 144 -7.11 -9.95 -9.79
C LEU A 144 -7.00 -8.59 -9.09
N HIS A 145 -6.60 -7.57 -9.83
CA HIS A 145 -6.60 -6.17 -9.38
C HIS A 145 -7.91 -5.55 -9.87
N TYR A 146 -8.71 -5.06 -8.94
CA TYR A 146 -10.02 -4.48 -9.21
C TYR A 146 -10.06 -3.05 -8.67
N LEU A 147 -10.48 -2.12 -9.52
CA LEU A 147 -10.62 -0.71 -9.15
C LEU A 147 -12.01 -0.50 -8.53
N TYR A 148 -12.06 0.02 -7.33
CA TYR A 148 -13.30 0.21 -6.58
C TYR A 148 -13.41 1.64 -6.06
N GLU A 149 -14.59 2.22 -6.24
CA GLU A 149 -14.93 3.54 -5.77
C GLU A 149 -16.06 3.45 -4.74
N LYS A 150 -15.95 4.18 -3.65
CA LYS A 150 -16.92 4.17 -2.56
C LYS A 150 -17.20 5.61 -2.09
N ASP A 151 -18.48 5.97 -1.97
CA ASP A 151 -18.84 7.22 -1.26
C ASP A 151 -18.35 7.11 0.19
N VAL A 152 -17.71 8.15 0.70
CA VAL A 152 -17.16 8.14 2.08
C VAL A 152 -18.24 7.89 3.13
N ASN A 153 -19.48 8.27 2.85
CA ASN A 153 -20.62 8.10 3.75
C ASN A 153 -21.19 6.67 3.74
N GLU A 154 -20.81 5.84 2.78
CA GLU A 154 -21.24 4.44 2.72
C GLU A 154 -20.36 3.58 3.64
N PRO A 155 -20.96 2.61 4.36
CA PRO A 155 -20.15 1.71 5.16
C PRO A 155 -19.34 0.76 4.29
N LEU A 156 -18.18 0.35 4.78
CA LEU A 156 -17.45 -0.78 4.20
C LEU A 156 -18.26 -2.05 4.45
N SER A 157 -18.51 -2.82 3.41
CA SER A 157 -19.26 -4.07 3.51
C SER A 157 -18.66 -5.13 2.58
N SER A 158 -19.02 -6.39 2.79
CA SER A 158 -18.58 -7.50 1.92
C SER A 158 -19.08 -7.35 0.47
N LEU A 159 -20.11 -6.56 0.26
CA LEU A 159 -20.67 -6.31 -1.09
C LEU A 159 -19.66 -5.67 -2.05
N ILE A 160 -18.66 -4.98 -1.53
CA ILE A 160 -17.59 -4.37 -2.36
C ILE A 160 -16.85 -5.41 -3.22
N LEU A 161 -16.91 -6.68 -2.82
CA LEU A 161 -16.19 -7.76 -3.49
C LEU A 161 -17.06 -8.55 -4.47
N ASP A 162 -18.39 -8.39 -4.44
CA ASP A 162 -19.29 -9.26 -5.21
C ASP A 162 -19.02 -9.20 -6.71
N GLU A 163 -18.82 -8.00 -7.27
CA GLU A 163 -18.50 -7.84 -8.69
C GLU A 163 -17.14 -8.44 -9.05
N ALA A 164 -16.14 -8.19 -8.24
CA ALA A 164 -14.80 -8.75 -8.44
C ALA A 164 -14.82 -10.27 -8.41
N PHE A 165 -15.61 -10.85 -7.51
CA PHE A 165 -15.77 -12.32 -7.43
C PHE A 165 -16.50 -12.88 -8.64
N HIS A 166 -17.54 -12.20 -9.12
CA HIS A 166 -18.22 -12.60 -10.34
C HIS A 166 -17.26 -12.63 -11.54
N ILE A 167 -16.42 -11.61 -11.67
CA ILE A 167 -15.37 -11.56 -12.70
C ILE A 167 -14.42 -12.76 -12.55
N MET A 168 -13.93 -12.99 -11.35
CA MET A 168 -12.99 -14.06 -11.03
C MET A 168 -13.58 -15.42 -11.45
N GLU A 169 -14.78 -15.74 -10.99
CA GLU A 169 -15.46 -17.00 -11.26
C GLU A 169 -15.74 -17.19 -12.76
N SER A 170 -16.21 -16.14 -13.46
CA SER A 170 -16.51 -16.21 -14.89
C SER A 170 -15.29 -16.49 -15.75
N HIS A 171 -14.08 -16.20 -15.22
CA HIS A 171 -12.82 -16.49 -15.90
C HIS A 171 -12.13 -17.77 -15.38
N GLY A 172 -12.83 -18.56 -14.57
CA GLY A 172 -12.32 -19.85 -14.08
C GLY A 172 -11.24 -19.74 -13.02
N TYR A 173 -11.29 -18.70 -12.19
CA TYR A 173 -10.39 -18.53 -11.07
C TYR A 173 -11.09 -18.75 -9.75
N VAL A 174 -10.33 -19.13 -8.73
CA VAL A 174 -10.81 -19.24 -7.35
C VAL A 174 -9.86 -18.46 -6.43
N LEU A 175 -10.40 -18.01 -5.32
CA LEU A 175 -9.67 -17.25 -4.29
C LEU A 175 -8.58 -18.12 -3.66
N ASN A 176 -7.38 -17.54 -3.50
CA ASN A 176 -6.18 -18.26 -3.03
C ASN A 176 -5.41 -17.55 -1.92
N GLY A 177 -6.04 -16.68 -1.18
CA GLY A 177 -5.35 -15.98 -0.08
C GLY A 177 -6.13 -14.79 0.45
N ASP A 178 -5.54 -14.09 1.39
CA ASP A 178 -6.13 -12.91 1.99
C ASP A 178 -6.23 -11.77 0.96
N ILE A 179 -7.33 -11.02 1.01
CA ILE A 179 -7.61 -9.91 0.09
C ILE A 179 -7.02 -8.63 0.67
N LEU A 180 -6.37 -7.84 -0.16
CA LEU A 180 -5.82 -6.55 0.24
C LEU A 180 -6.56 -5.42 -0.49
N CYS A 181 -7.31 -4.61 0.25
CA CYS A 181 -8.00 -3.42 -0.26
C CYS A 181 -7.14 -2.20 0.01
N ARG A 182 -6.32 -1.83 -0.96
CA ARG A 182 -5.35 -0.74 -0.82
C ARG A 182 -6.02 0.60 -1.14
N TYR A 183 -6.00 1.51 -0.17
CA TYR A 183 -6.48 2.88 -0.36
C TYR A 183 -5.52 3.64 -1.30
N VAL A 184 -6.08 4.35 -2.26
CA VAL A 184 -5.33 5.14 -3.25
C VAL A 184 -5.41 6.63 -2.92
N CYS A 185 -6.62 7.18 -2.92
CA CYS A 185 -6.84 8.59 -2.66
C CYS A 185 -8.34 8.87 -2.45
N GLU A 186 -8.62 10.08 -2.01
CA GLU A 186 -9.96 10.63 -1.96
C GLU A 186 -10.09 11.68 -3.06
N THR A 187 -11.22 11.71 -3.76
CA THR A 187 -11.57 12.79 -4.66
C THR A 187 -12.85 13.46 -4.20
N LYS A 188 -12.93 14.75 -4.41
CA LYS A 188 -14.06 15.56 -3.97
C LYS A 188 -14.66 16.32 -5.13
N SER A 189 -15.98 16.24 -5.26
CA SER A 189 -16.79 17.09 -6.13
C SER A 189 -17.73 17.95 -5.28
N GLU A 190 -18.52 18.82 -5.92
CA GLU A 190 -19.50 19.63 -5.20
C GLU A 190 -20.57 18.78 -4.49
N GLU A 191 -20.87 17.61 -5.02
CA GLU A 191 -21.99 16.78 -4.56
C GLU A 191 -21.55 15.62 -3.63
N LYS A 192 -20.33 15.10 -3.79
CA LYS A 192 -19.91 13.92 -3.04
C LYS A 192 -18.38 13.79 -2.94
N THR A 193 -17.96 13.03 -1.97
CA THR A 193 -16.57 12.65 -1.73
C THR A 193 -16.43 11.14 -1.95
N ILE A 194 -15.46 10.74 -2.77
CA ILE A 194 -15.27 9.35 -3.20
C ILE A 194 -13.88 8.87 -2.77
N ASP A 195 -13.85 7.77 -2.05
CA ASP A 195 -12.63 7.00 -1.77
C ASP A 195 -12.35 6.05 -2.95
N HIS A 196 -11.10 5.99 -3.36
CA HIS A 196 -10.63 5.09 -4.42
C HIS A 196 -9.73 4.01 -3.84
N TYR A 197 -9.99 2.77 -4.24
CA TYR A 197 -9.25 1.59 -3.79
C TYR A 197 -8.77 0.76 -4.97
N VAL A 198 -7.62 0.11 -4.80
CA VAL A 198 -7.21 -1.04 -5.60
C VAL A 198 -7.37 -2.28 -4.73
N ILE A 199 -8.31 -3.14 -5.09
CA ILE A 199 -8.53 -4.41 -4.40
C ILE A 199 -7.70 -5.47 -5.10
N MET A 200 -6.84 -6.14 -4.35
CA MET A 200 -5.95 -7.18 -4.82
C MET A 200 -6.43 -8.51 -4.26
N ILE A 201 -6.91 -9.38 -5.12
CA ILE A 201 -7.50 -10.68 -4.78
C ILE A 201 -6.55 -11.78 -5.27
N PRO A 202 -5.83 -12.48 -4.39
CA PRO A 202 -5.00 -13.61 -4.81
C PRO A 202 -5.84 -14.71 -5.44
N ILE A 203 -5.43 -15.18 -6.62
CA ILE A 203 -6.21 -16.14 -7.40
C ILE A 203 -5.36 -17.31 -7.90
N ILE A 204 -6.01 -18.44 -8.12
CA ILE A 204 -5.44 -19.57 -8.88
C ILE A 204 -6.49 -20.09 -9.86
N LYS A 205 -6.04 -20.71 -10.91
CA LYS A 205 -6.96 -21.41 -11.84
C LYS A 205 -7.73 -22.51 -11.10
N SER A 206 -9.03 -22.51 -11.27
CA SER A 206 -9.86 -23.62 -10.83
C SER A 206 -9.40 -24.91 -11.54
N LYS A 207 -9.24 -25.99 -10.79
CA LYS A 207 -8.99 -27.30 -11.40
C LYS A 207 -10.25 -27.72 -12.13
N SER A 208 -10.22 -27.69 -13.46
CA SER A 208 -11.29 -28.32 -14.26
C SER A 208 -11.27 -29.81 -13.88
N GLU A 209 -12.37 -30.32 -13.36
CA GLU A 209 -12.56 -31.78 -13.27
C GLU A 209 -12.56 -32.29 -14.71
N VAL A 210 -11.50 -32.97 -15.10
CA VAL A 210 -11.48 -33.71 -16.35
C VAL A 210 -12.44 -34.89 -16.13
N ILE A 211 -13.70 -34.67 -16.50
CA ILE A 211 -14.64 -35.78 -16.55
C ILE A 211 -14.18 -36.67 -17.71
N HIS A 212 -13.39 -37.69 -17.38
CA HIS A 212 -13.16 -38.80 -18.31
C HIS A 212 -14.50 -39.52 -18.45
N THR A 213 -15.28 -39.12 -19.43
CA THR A 213 -16.35 -40.00 -19.93
C THR A 213 -15.67 -41.16 -20.66
N GLU A 214 -15.43 -42.21 -19.92
CA GLU A 214 -15.14 -43.51 -20.56
C GLU A 214 -16.43 -43.96 -21.24
N GLY A 215 -16.45 -43.87 -22.58
CA GLY A 215 -17.47 -44.41 -23.42
C GLY A 215 -17.16 -45.86 -23.85
#